data_5a99a06e13c9cd6dabcf1a861ad602fe
#
_entry.id   5a99a06e13c9cd6dabcf1a861ad602fe
#
_cell.length_a   1.000
_cell.length_b   1.000
_cell.length_c   1.000
_cell.angle_alpha   90.00
_cell.angle_beta   90.00
_cell.angle_gamma   90.00
#
_symmetry.space_group_name_H-M   'P 1'
#
loop_
_entity.id
_entity.type
_entity.pdbx_description
1 polymer ?
#
loop_
_entity_poly.entity_id
_entity_poly.type
_entity_poly.pdbx_seq_one_letter_code
_entity_poly.pdbx_strand_id
1 'polypeptide(L)'
;MKKIFFACVFAAALLIGNAAAYAVQPDEIMADPAKEARARDLSRELRCMVCHNQSIDDSEAPLARDLRLLVRERIAAGDSNSQVIDFLVARYGEFVLLKPRFNPHTLVLWLLPPLALAGGGLALWIYSRRRSRAPVDDALFKLTAEEEARLERLIAAETSQDKPAG
;
A
#
# COMPACT_ATOMS: atom_id res chain seq x y z
N MET A 1 42.04 12.52 11.72
CA MET A 1 42.21 11.07 11.87
C MET A 1 41.08 10.44 12.71
N LYS A 2 40.73 10.94 13.91
CA LYS A 2 39.64 10.38 14.75
C LYS A 2 38.27 10.33 14.05
N LYS A 3 37.87 11.35 13.30
CA LYS A 3 36.55 11.38 12.58
C LYS A 3 36.45 10.32 11.49
N ILE A 4 37.56 10.05 10.77
CA ILE A 4 37.61 9.03 9.72
C ILE A 4 37.55 7.64 10.34
N PHE A 5 38.24 7.43 11.46
CA PHE A 5 38.20 6.17 12.22
C PHE A 5 36.78 5.86 12.72
N PHE A 6 36.08 6.84 13.30
CA PHE A 6 34.69 6.67 13.72
C PHE A 6 33.73 6.39 12.54
N ALA A 7 33.94 7.06 11.39
CA ALA A 7 33.14 6.80 10.19
C ALA A 7 33.36 5.38 9.63
N CYS A 8 34.60 4.89 9.63
CA CYS A 8 34.89 3.53 9.19
C CYS A 8 34.35 2.47 10.16
N VAL A 9 34.43 2.69 11.47
CA VAL A 9 33.85 1.78 12.47
C VAL A 9 32.33 1.73 12.37
N PHE A 10 31.67 2.88 12.15
CA PHE A 10 30.22 2.95 11.96
C PHE A 10 29.77 2.29 10.66
N ALA A 11 30.51 2.49 9.56
CA ALA A 11 30.26 1.82 8.28
C ALA A 11 30.45 0.29 8.38
N ALA A 12 31.49 -0.16 9.08
CA ALA A 12 31.72 -1.60 9.33
C ALA A 12 30.63 -2.23 10.21
N ALA A 13 30.12 -1.50 11.22
CA ALA A 13 29.02 -1.95 12.07
C ALA A 13 27.71 -2.10 11.29
N LEU A 14 27.42 -1.23 10.29
CA LEU A 14 26.25 -1.33 9.41
C LEU A 14 26.33 -2.52 8.46
N LEU A 15 27.51 -2.99 8.09
CA LEU A 15 27.71 -4.15 7.20
C LEU A 15 27.55 -5.50 7.94
N ILE A 16 27.73 -5.55 9.26
CA ILE A 16 27.62 -6.77 10.06
C ILE A 16 26.17 -7.09 10.44
N GLY A 17 25.23 -6.13 10.29
CA GLY A 17 23.85 -6.23 10.75
C GLY A 17 22.88 -7.05 9.91
N ASN A 18 23.30 -7.65 8.78
CA ASN A 18 22.41 -8.44 7.92
C ASN A 18 22.53 -9.96 8.14
N ALA A 19 22.48 -10.44 9.38
CA ALA A 19 22.20 -11.84 9.64
C ALA A 19 20.71 -12.09 9.33
N ALA A 20 20.40 -12.70 8.18
CA ALA A 20 19.05 -13.16 7.90
C ALA A 20 18.69 -14.22 8.97
N ALA A 21 17.81 -13.86 9.89
CA ALA A 21 17.24 -14.82 10.84
C ALA A 21 16.29 -15.72 10.07
N TYR A 22 16.70 -16.96 9.83
CA TYR A 22 15.85 -17.98 9.23
C TYR A 22 15.00 -18.63 10.32
N ALA A 23 13.68 -18.45 10.27
CA ALA A 23 12.73 -19.12 11.17
C ALA A 23 12.61 -20.62 10.89
N VAL A 24 13.01 -21.08 9.69
CA VAL A 24 13.00 -22.48 9.27
C VAL A 24 14.19 -23.23 9.86
N GLN A 25 13.92 -24.31 10.59
CA GLN A 25 14.95 -25.12 11.22
C GLN A 25 15.60 -26.08 10.21
N PRO A 26 16.88 -26.45 10.38
CA PRO A 26 17.59 -27.37 9.46
C PRO A 26 16.92 -28.75 9.35
N ASP A 27 16.26 -29.22 10.39
CA ASP A 27 15.57 -30.51 10.45
C ASP A 27 14.20 -30.52 9.73
N GLU A 28 13.69 -29.35 9.35
CA GLU A 28 12.47 -29.22 8.55
C GLU A 28 12.73 -29.32 7.04
N ILE A 29 13.99 -29.14 6.61
CA ILE A 29 14.33 -28.98 5.20
C ILE A 29 14.18 -30.30 4.45
N MET A 30 13.49 -30.29 3.30
CA MET A 30 13.35 -31.47 2.44
C MET A 30 14.67 -31.80 1.73
N ALA A 31 14.95 -33.11 1.53
CA ALA A 31 16.12 -33.55 0.81
C ALA A 31 16.17 -33.11 -0.67
N ASP A 32 14.99 -32.91 -1.28
CA ASP A 32 14.85 -32.44 -2.65
C ASP A 32 14.78 -30.89 -2.66
N PRO A 33 15.81 -30.19 -3.22
CA PRO A 33 15.85 -28.74 -3.22
C PRO A 33 14.70 -28.08 -3.99
N ALA A 34 14.17 -28.75 -5.04
CA ALA A 34 13.05 -28.20 -5.82
C ALA A 34 11.74 -28.26 -5.02
N LYS A 35 11.52 -29.35 -4.27
CA LYS A 35 10.38 -29.48 -3.37
C LYS A 35 10.49 -28.50 -2.19
N GLU A 36 11.69 -28.32 -1.63
CA GLU A 36 11.93 -27.36 -0.56
C GLU A 36 11.67 -25.91 -1.00
N ALA A 37 12.18 -25.50 -2.17
CA ALA A 37 11.90 -24.18 -2.72
C ALA A 37 10.39 -23.95 -2.86
N ARG A 38 9.67 -24.93 -3.39
CA ARG A 38 8.22 -24.92 -3.52
C ARG A 38 7.50 -24.84 -2.16
N ALA A 39 7.99 -25.58 -1.16
CA ALA A 39 7.44 -25.55 0.21
C ALA A 39 7.59 -24.16 0.84
N ARG A 40 8.74 -23.53 0.66
CA ARG A 40 9.02 -22.18 1.15
C ARG A 40 8.16 -21.12 0.45
N ASP A 41 7.99 -21.23 -0.86
CA ASP A 41 7.11 -20.30 -1.60
C ASP A 41 5.66 -20.36 -1.09
N LEU A 42 5.13 -21.58 -0.88
CA LEU A 42 3.81 -21.76 -0.28
C LEU A 42 3.74 -21.23 1.16
N SER A 43 4.78 -21.47 1.96
CA SER A 43 4.84 -21.02 3.36
C SER A 43 4.83 -19.51 3.50
N ARG A 44 5.34 -18.76 2.51
CA ARG A 44 5.26 -17.27 2.46
C ARG A 44 3.85 -16.76 2.16
N GLU A 45 3.00 -17.57 1.57
CA GLU A 45 1.61 -17.21 1.28
C GLU A 45 0.65 -17.55 2.43
N LEU A 46 1.13 -18.33 3.41
CA LEU A 46 0.35 -18.81 4.55
C LEU A 46 0.64 -17.99 5.80
N ARG A 47 -0.42 -17.66 6.52
CA ARG A 47 -0.38 -16.85 7.75
C ARG A 47 -0.14 -17.70 8.98
N CYS A 48 0.75 -17.26 9.85
CA CYS A 48 0.82 -17.75 11.21
C CYS A 48 -0.36 -17.20 12.02
N MET A 49 -1.25 -18.06 12.48
CA MET A 49 -2.51 -17.66 13.14
C MET A 49 -2.32 -17.12 14.58
N VAL A 50 -1.16 -17.35 15.19
CA VAL A 50 -0.80 -16.87 16.53
C VAL A 50 0.20 -15.73 16.52
N CYS A 51 0.58 -15.22 15.32
CA CYS A 51 1.57 -14.17 15.13
C CYS A 51 0.90 -12.90 14.58
N HIS A 52 1.59 -11.74 14.72
CA HIS A 52 1.12 -10.46 14.19
C HIS A 52 1.23 -10.40 12.66
N ASN A 53 0.35 -11.12 11.96
CA ASN A 53 0.23 -11.09 10.50
C ASN A 53 1.50 -11.54 9.72
N GLN A 54 2.34 -12.34 10.34
CA GLN A 54 3.55 -12.92 9.74
C GLN A 54 3.22 -14.16 8.91
N SER A 55 4.07 -14.46 7.90
CA SER A 55 4.01 -15.74 7.21
C SER A 55 4.51 -16.88 8.11
N ILE A 56 4.12 -18.12 7.81
CA ILE A 56 4.68 -19.26 8.52
C ILE A 56 6.16 -19.50 8.16
N ASP A 57 6.66 -18.97 7.04
CA ASP A 57 8.07 -19.03 6.67
C ASP A 57 8.97 -18.13 7.54
N ASP A 58 8.39 -17.00 8.03
CA ASP A 58 9.11 -15.99 8.80
C ASP A 58 8.88 -16.10 10.32
N SER A 59 7.98 -17.00 10.75
CA SER A 59 7.58 -17.13 12.15
C SER A 59 8.28 -18.29 12.85
N GLU A 60 8.84 -18.03 14.04
CA GLU A 60 9.44 -19.04 14.93
C GLU A 60 8.41 -19.72 15.86
N ALA A 61 7.13 -19.34 15.80
CA ALA A 61 6.11 -19.92 16.64
C ALA A 61 5.96 -21.44 16.40
N PRO A 62 5.72 -22.25 17.46
CA PRO A 62 5.55 -23.68 17.30
C PRO A 62 4.48 -24.07 16.28
N LEU A 63 3.34 -23.35 16.27
CA LEU A 63 2.27 -23.58 15.30
C LEU A 63 2.71 -23.27 13.86
N ALA A 64 3.58 -22.28 13.64
CA ALA A 64 4.12 -21.99 12.32
C ALA A 64 5.00 -23.15 11.83
N ARG A 65 5.80 -23.73 12.74
CA ARG A 65 6.61 -24.92 12.44
C ARG A 65 5.73 -26.11 12.06
N ASP A 66 4.68 -26.38 12.82
CA ASP A 66 3.75 -27.50 12.54
C ASP A 66 3.10 -27.33 11.16
N LEU A 67 2.69 -26.10 10.82
CA LEU A 67 2.13 -25.79 9.50
C LEU A 67 3.16 -25.96 8.38
N ARG A 68 4.43 -25.54 8.60
CA ARG A 68 5.51 -25.76 7.61
C ARG A 68 5.79 -27.24 7.37
N LEU A 69 5.80 -28.06 8.43
CA LEU A 69 5.95 -29.52 8.31
C LEU A 69 4.78 -30.12 7.54
N LEU A 70 3.56 -29.70 7.84
CA LEU A 70 2.35 -30.16 7.14
C LEU A 70 2.37 -29.81 5.65
N VAL A 71 2.83 -28.60 5.27
CA VAL A 71 3.04 -28.21 3.86
C VAL A 71 4.01 -29.17 3.18
N ARG A 72 5.15 -29.45 3.82
CA ARG A 72 6.18 -30.35 3.28
C ARG A 72 5.67 -31.80 3.14
N GLU A 73 4.92 -32.29 4.11
CA GLU A 73 4.27 -33.61 4.07
C GLU A 73 3.34 -33.73 2.85
N ARG A 74 2.49 -32.73 2.61
CA ARG A 74 1.56 -32.72 1.48
C ARG A 74 2.31 -32.68 0.13
N ILE A 75 3.37 -31.86 0.04
CA ILE A 75 4.23 -31.80 -1.14
C ILE A 75 4.96 -33.15 -1.37
N ALA A 76 5.43 -33.79 -0.30
CA ALA A 76 6.06 -35.12 -0.39
C ALA A 76 5.08 -36.17 -0.89
N ALA A 77 3.81 -36.09 -0.49
CA ALA A 77 2.73 -36.96 -0.95
C ALA A 77 2.37 -36.74 -2.45
N GLY A 78 2.89 -35.67 -3.09
CA GLY A 78 2.69 -35.40 -4.52
C GLY A 78 1.57 -34.39 -4.82
N ASP A 79 1.03 -33.72 -3.81
CA ASP A 79 -0.03 -32.73 -4.01
C ASP A 79 0.47 -31.53 -4.84
N SER A 80 -0.43 -30.97 -5.65
CA SER A 80 -0.20 -29.69 -6.32
C SER A 80 -0.29 -28.52 -5.33
N ASN A 81 0.21 -27.33 -5.70
CA ASN A 81 0.13 -26.14 -4.85
C ASN A 81 -1.30 -25.81 -4.45
N SER A 82 -2.25 -25.90 -5.39
CA SER A 82 -3.66 -25.66 -5.11
C SER A 82 -4.23 -26.66 -4.10
N GLN A 83 -3.91 -27.94 -4.25
CA GLN A 83 -4.38 -28.98 -3.33
C GLN A 83 -3.83 -28.79 -1.91
N VAL A 84 -2.54 -28.42 -1.77
CA VAL A 84 -1.96 -28.10 -0.45
C VAL A 84 -2.70 -26.94 0.21
N ILE A 85 -2.93 -25.86 -0.54
CA ILE A 85 -3.63 -24.68 -0.02
C ILE A 85 -5.10 -24.99 0.28
N ASP A 86 -5.81 -25.74 -0.60
CA ASP A 86 -7.20 -26.13 -0.37
C ASP A 86 -7.34 -26.99 0.88
N PHE A 87 -6.40 -27.90 1.11
CA PHE A 87 -6.35 -28.72 2.31
C PHE A 87 -6.22 -27.86 3.59
N LEU A 88 -5.32 -26.85 3.55
CA LEU A 88 -5.11 -25.97 4.70
C LEU A 88 -6.31 -25.05 4.93
N VAL A 89 -6.90 -24.53 3.86
CA VAL A 89 -8.11 -23.68 3.94
C VAL A 89 -9.30 -24.49 4.47
N ALA A 90 -9.48 -25.73 4.03
CA ALA A 90 -10.55 -26.60 4.54
C ALA A 90 -10.42 -26.89 6.04
N ARG A 91 -9.18 -26.93 6.57
CA ARG A 91 -8.91 -27.25 7.98
C ARG A 91 -8.88 -26.03 8.90
N TYR A 92 -8.32 -24.91 8.42
CA TYR A 92 -8.05 -23.70 9.21
C TYR A 92 -8.85 -22.47 8.77
N GLY A 93 -9.61 -22.59 7.68
CA GLY A 93 -10.39 -21.48 7.10
C GLY A 93 -9.56 -20.55 6.19
N GLU A 94 -10.25 -19.66 5.49
CA GLU A 94 -9.64 -18.68 4.56
C GLU A 94 -8.62 -17.73 5.25
N PHE A 95 -8.72 -17.59 6.58
CA PHE A 95 -7.83 -16.73 7.35
C PHE A 95 -6.36 -17.22 7.34
N VAL A 96 -6.12 -18.50 7.03
CA VAL A 96 -4.77 -19.05 6.87
C VAL A 96 -4.02 -18.44 5.69
N LEU A 97 -4.72 -17.78 4.76
CA LEU A 97 -4.13 -17.12 3.61
C LEU A 97 -3.71 -15.68 3.95
N LEU A 98 -2.47 -15.30 3.61
CA LEU A 98 -2.02 -13.91 3.69
C LEU A 98 -2.61 -13.05 2.57
N LYS A 99 -2.83 -13.66 1.41
CA LYS A 99 -3.44 -12.99 0.26
C LYS A 99 -4.83 -13.55 0.01
N PRO A 100 -5.89 -12.72 -0.03
CA PRO A 100 -7.22 -13.18 -0.36
C PRO A 100 -7.24 -13.77 -1.77
N ARG A 101 -7.90 -14.90 -1.94
CA ARG A 101 -8.11 -15.51 -3.26
C ARG A 101 -9.16 -14.74 -4.05
N PHE A 102 -9.03 -14.77 -5.37
CA PHE A 102 -10.10 -14.34 -6.26
C PHE A 102 -11.25 -15.35 -6.21
N ASN A 103 -12.21 -15.11 -5.32
CA ASN A 103 -13.45 -15.86 -5.26
C ASN A 103 -14.64 -14.91 -5.31
N PRO A 104 -15.88 -15.41 -5.61
CA PRO A 104 -17.06 -14.53 -5.72
C PRO A 104 -17.28 -13.63 -4.52
N HIS A 105 -16.95 -14.08 -3.32
CA HIS A 105 -17.10 -13.30 -2.09
C HIS A 105 -16.09 -12.15 -1.98
N THR A 106 -14.90 -12.31 -2.57
CA THR A 106 -13.87 -11.26 -2.56
C THR A 106 -13.89 -10.39 -3.81
N LEU A 107 -14.71 -10.74 -4.82
CA LEU A 107 -14.83 -9.99 -6.07
C LEU A 107 -15.23 -8.53 -5.83
N VAL A 108 -16.13 -8.28 -4.88
CA VAL A 108 -16.56 -6.93 -4.50
C VAL A 108 -15.38 -6.10 -3.98
N LEU A 109 -14.50 -6.73 -3.18
CA LEU A 109 -13.30 -6.06 -2.66
C LEU A 109 -12.35 -5.59 -3.77
N TRP A 110 -12.25 -6.38 -4.85
CA TRP A 110 -11.38 -6.07 -5.97
C TRP A 110 -12.00 -5.09 -6.97
N LEU A 111 -13.33 -5.14 -7.15
CA LEU A 111 -14.03 -4.28 -8.12
C LEU A 111 -14.42 -2.92 -7.55
N LEU A 112 -14.66 -2.81 -6.24
CA LEU A 112 -15.15 -1.57 -5.62
C LEU A 112 -14.18 -0.38 -5.78
N PRO A 113 -12.84 -0.50 -5.58
CA PRO A 113 -11.92 0.61 -5.78
C PRO A 113 -11.90 1.15 -7.23
N PRO A 114 -11.73 0.31 -8.26
CA PRO A 114 -11.72 0.82 -9.64
C PRO A 114 -13.07 1.38 -10.07
N LEU A 115 -14.21 0.82 -9.61
CA LEU A 115 -15.54 1.36 -9.88
C LEU A 115 -15.76 2.72 -9.19
N ALA A 116 -15.30 2.87 -7.96
CA ALA A 116 -15.37 4.14 -7.24
C ALA A 116 -14.53 5.23 -7.92
N LEU A 117 -13.32 4.88 -8.38
CA LEU A 117 -12.46 5.80 -9.13
C LEU A 117 -13.08 6.17 -10.49
N ALA A 118 -13.61 5.20 -11.23
CA ALA A 118 -14.26 5.46 -12.51
C ALA A 118 -15.52 6.32 -12.34
N GLY A 119 -16.38 6.00 -11.37
CA GLY A 119 -17.60 6.74 -11.07
C GLY A 119 -17.31 8.16 -10.56
N GLY A 120 -16.39 8.29 -9.61
CA GLY A 120 -15.95 9.59 -9.09
C GLY A 120 -15.28 10.46 -10.15
N GLY A 121 -14.39 9.87 -10.95
CA GLY A 121 -13.73 10.56 -12.06
C GLY A 121 -14.74 11.04 -13.12
N LEU A 122 -15.71 10.19 -13.49
CA LEU A 122 -16.77 10.55 -14.42
C LEU A 122 -17.66 11.67 -13.86
N ALA A 123 -18.04 11.57 -12.58
CA ALA A 123 -18.84 12.59 -11.93
C ALA A 123 -18.12 13.95 -11.89
N LEU A 124 -16.84 13.96 -11.53
CA LEU A 124 -16.00 15.17 -11.54
C LEU A 124 -15.85 15.74 -12.95
N TRP A 125 -15.66 14.90 -13.95
CA TRP A 125 -15.56 15.32 -15.35
C TRP A 125 -16.86 15.96 -15.84
N ILE A 126 -18.02 15.35 -15.55
CA ILE A 126 -19.35 15.90 -15.89
C ILE A 126 -19.57 17.22 -15.16
N TYR A 127 -19.24 17.28 -13.87
CA TYR A 127 -19.36 18.49 -13.05
C TYR A 127 -18.49 19.64 -13.59
N SER A 128 -17.22 19.36 -13.87
CA SER A 128 -16.28 20.33 -14.44
C SER A 128 -16.78 20.84 -15.81
N ARG A 129 -17.24 19.94 -16.66
CA ARG A 129 -17.77 20.30 -17.99
C ARG A 129 -19.04 21.13 -17.93
N ARG A 130 -19.92 20.86 -16.95
CA ARG A 130 -21.12 21.68 -16.69
C ARG A 130 -20.76 23.07 -16.18
N ARG A 131 -19.80 23.13 -15.26
CA ARG A 131 -19.33 24.42 -14.69
C ARG A 131 -18.63 25.28 -15.75
N SER A 132 -17.85 24.69 -16.64
CA SER A 132 -17.19 25.43 -17.73
C SER A 132 -18.17 25.92 -18.81
N ARG A 133 -19.40 25.36 -18.85
CA ARG A 133 -20.47 25.77 -19.77
C ARG A 133 -21.50 26.68 -19.12
N ALA A 134 -21.48 26.81 -17.80
CA ALA A 134 -22.29 27.82 -17.13
C ALA A 134 -21.76 29.19 -17.59
N PRO A 135 -22.58 30.07 -18.19
CA PRO A 135 -22.15 31.43 -18.49
C PRO A 135 -21.71 32.04 -17.19
N VAL A 136 -20.46 32.51 -17.15
CA VAL A 136 -20.01 33.37 -16.07
C VAL A 136 -21.00 34.56 -16.11
N ASP A 137 -21.78 34.74 -15.05
CA ASP A 137 -22.71 35.85 -14.98
C ASP A 137 -21.85 37.12 -14.94
N ASP A 138 -21.66 37.71 -16.13
CA ASP A 138 -20.87 38.93 -16.33
C ASP A 138 -21.40 40.08 -15.43
N ALA A 139 -22.65 39.94 -14.93
CA ALA A 139 -23.23 40.84 -13.98
C ALA A 139 -22.55 40.85 -12.60
N LEU A 140 -21.94 39.70 -12.19
CA LEU A 140 -21.21 39.60 -10.93
C LEU A 140 -19.82 40.24 -10.97
N PHE A 141 -19.29 40.50 -12.17
CA PHE A 141 -17.98 41.13 -12.38
C PHE A 141 -18.08 42.56 -12.86
N LYS A 142 -19.29 43.05 -13.15
CA LYS A 142 -19.51 44.48 -13.44
C LYS A 142 -19.73 45.20 -12.12
N LEU A 143 -18.83 46.12 -11.83
CA LEU A 143 -18.99 47.05 -10.72
C LEU A 143 -20.31 47.84 -10.92
N THR A 144 -21.06 48.00 -9.86
CA THR A 144 -22.20 48.90 -9.89
C THR A 144 -21.69 50.33 -10.10
N ALA A 145 -22.54 51.22 -10.66
CA ALA A 145 -22.17 52.61 -10.86
C ALA A 145 -21.71 53.31 -9.55
N GLU A 146 -22.19 52.84 -8.42
CA GLU A 146 -21.82 53.34 -7.09
C GLU A 146 -20.41 52.86 -6.68
N GLU A 147 -20.09 51.60 -7.01
CA GLU A 147 -18.76 51.00 -6.77
C GLU A 147 -17.70 51.61 -7.68
N GLU A 148 -18.02 51.87 -8.95
CA GLU A 148 -17.15 52.61 -9.86
C GLU A 148 -16.83 54.01 -9.38
N ALA A 149 -17.88 54.78 -8.97
CA ALA A 149 -17.69 56.11 -8.42
C ALA A 149 -16.88 56.12 -7.11
N ARG A 150 -16.99 55.04 -6.31
CA ARG A 150 -16.19 54.87 -5.09
C ARG A 150 -14.73 54.57 -5.41
N LEU A 151 -14.49 53.68 -6.40
CA LEU A 151 -13.16 53.33 -6.87
C LEU A 151 -12.44 54.56 -7.45
N GLU A 152 -13.12 55.38 -8.28
CA GLU A 152 -12.55 56.62 -8.82
C GLU A 152 -12.12 57.61 -7.74
N ARG A 153 -12.95 57.77 -6.68
CA ARG A 153 -12.59 58.62 -5.54
C ARG A 153 -11.39 58.14 -4.77
N LEU A 154 -11.24 56.80 -4.61
CA LEU A 154 -10.08 56.23 -3.94
C LEU A 154 -8.80 56.42 -4.77
N ILE A 155 -8.87 56.21 -6.08
CA ILE A 155 -7.74 56.39 -7.00
C ILE A 155 -7.33 57.86 -7.04
N ALA A 156 -8.30 58.78 -7.09
CA ALA A 156 -8.02 60.23 -7.08
C ALA A 156 -7.38 60.70 -5.75
N ALA A 157 -7.78 60.12 -4.61
CA ALA A 157 -7.19 60.40 -3.30
C ALA A 157 -5.73 59.89 -3.21
N GLU A 158 -5.46 58.73 -3.72
CA GLU A 158 -4.12 58.12 -3.72
C GLU A 158 -3.17 58.91 -4.64
N THR A 159 -3.65 59.27 -5.84
CA THR A 159 -2.86 60.09 -6.80
C THR A 159 -2.54 61.51 -6.25
N SER A 160 -3.42 62.07 -5.39
CA SER A 160 -3.14 63.38 -4.78
C SER A 160 -2.15 63.31 -3.61
N GLN A 161 -2.00 62.13 -2.96
CA GLN A 161 -1.02 61.93 -1.88
C GLN A 161 0.41 61.64 -2.43
N ASP A 162 0.53 61.10 -3.66
CA ASP A 162 1.82 60.74 -4.26
C ASP A 162 2.46 61.88 -5.05
N LYS A 163 1.92 63.12 -4.97
CA LYS A 163 2.53 64.27 -5.59
C LYS A 163 3.64 64.82 -4.68
N PRO A 164 4.92 64.68 -5.07
CA PRO A 164 6.02 65.20 -4.25
C PRO A 164 5.89 66.72 -4.14
N ALA A 165 5.91 67.20 -2.89
CA ALA A 165 6.05 68.64 -2.60
C ALA A 165 7.35 69.14 -3.16
N GLY A 166 7.29 69.92 -4.23
CA GLY A 166 8.43 70.59 -4.87
C GLY A 166 8.95 71.76 -4.05
#